data_0171d85f2390f54bef34245a7612864f
#
_entry.id   0171d85f2390f54bef34245a7612864f
#
_cell.length_a   1.000
_cell.length_b   1.000
_cell.length_c   1.000
_cell.angle_alpha   90.00
_cell.angle_beta   90.00
_cell.angle_gamma   90.00
#
_symmetry.space_group_name_H-M   'P 1'
#
loop_
_entity.id
_entity.type
_entity.pdbx_description
1 polymer ?
#
loop_
_entity_poly.entity_id
_entity_poly.type
_entity_poly.pdbx_seq_one_letter_code
_entity_poly.pdbx_strand_id
1 'polypeptide(L)'
;MRKRFCLLPALALALLCACSKGAAKTPPTRPADFTSTERQFNTPADGDTIAIFDTSLGEVRAVLYPDAAPMAVYNFVGLARSGYYDNTTIWRSEYGFAVQGGDATGTGTGGSTIWSNNPYPPEASADLKHYAGALCAAFAAGGDVTGGNSQFYFVTALPDSVSSSDRQAELTANGYTDAQIAAYAAVGGLPYLDNTDTVFGQVYQGMDVVDAMACVDTVKDDDGNDTYRPTEEAAITINSVTITTYSSAEGNGLDTVG
;
A
#
# COMPACT_ATOMS: atom_id res chain seq x y z
N MET A 1 -63.45 42.08 -32.38
CA MET A 1 -62.31 42.32 -31.46
C MET A 1 -61.81 40.97 -30.96
N ARG A 2 -60.72 40.44 -31.52
CA ARG A 2 -60.12 39.13 -31.13
C ARG A 2 -58.92 39.44 -30.19
N LYS A 3 -59.01 39.04 -28.93
CA LYS A 3 -57.91 39.11 -27.95
C LYS A 3 -56.97 37.94 -28.21
N ARG A 4 -55.72 38.25 -28.60
CA ARG A 4 -54.63 37.27 -28.72
C ARG A 4 -54.01 37.11 -27.32
N PHE A 5 -54.09 35.89 -26.75
CA PHE A 5 -53.33 35.48 -25.59
C PHE A 5 -51.95 35.09 -26.03
N CYS A 6 -50.95 35.82 -25.52
CA CYS A 6 -49.55 35.44 -25.71
C CYS A 6 -49.18 34.47 -24.57
N LEU A 7 -48.92 33.20 -24.92
CA LEU A 7 -48.30 32.25 -24.01
C LEU A 7 -46.79 32.45 -24.04
N LEU A 8 -46.20 32.88 -22.92
CA LEU A 8 -44.76 32.79 -22.70
C LEU A 8 -44.40 31.36 -22.31
N PRO A 9 -43.38 30.73 -22.95
CA PRO A 9 -42.87 29.45 -22.45
C PRO A 9 -41.99 29.70 -21.24
N ALA A 10 -42.33 29.03 -20.13
CA ALA A 10 -41.50 28.95 -18.96
C ALA A 10 -40.25 28.13 -19.28
N LEU A 11 -39.12 28.77 -19.35
CA LEU A 11 -37.80 28.13 -19.50
C LEU A 11 -37.43 27.51 -18.14
N ALA A 12 -37.63 26.20 -18.03
CA ALA A 12 -37.13 25.43 -16.87
C ALA A 12 -35.60 25.37 -16.94
N LEU A 13 -34.94 26.15 -16.10
CA LEU A 13 -33.49 26.11 -15.90
C LEU A 13 -33.19 24.84 -15.06
N ALA A 14 -32.86 23.74 -15.73
CA ALA A 14 -32.32 22.56 -15.08
C ALA A 14 -30.92 22.93 -14.58
N LEU A 15 -30.77 23.17 -13.27
CA LEU A 15 -29.46 23.17 -12.61
C LEU A 15 -28.89 21.74 -12.73
N LEU A 16 -28.04 21.55 -13.70
CA LEU A 16 -27.11 20.43 -13.71
C LEU A 16 -26.11 20.67 -12.58
N CYS A 17 -26.36 20.03 -11.44
CA CYS A 17 -25.37 19.88 -10.39
C CYS A 17 -24.29 18.95 -10.97
N ALA A 18 -23.30 19.53 -11.64
CA ALA A 18 -22.10 18.83 -12.03
C ALA A 18 -21.31 18.57 -10.73
N CYS A 19 -21.55 17.43 -10.12
CA CYS A 19 -20.57 16.87 -9.20
C CYS A 19 -19.26 16.75 -9.98
N SER A 20 -18.32 17.64 -9.72
CA SER A 20 -16.95 17.50 -10.23
C SER A 20 -16.37 16.24 -9.59
N LYS A 21 -16.49 15.09 -10.28
CA LYS A 21 -15.67 13.93 -9.97
C LYS A 21 -14.23 14.43 -10.08
N GLY A 22 -13.47 14.32 -8.99
CA GLY A 22 -12.03 14.56 -9.02
C GLY A 22 -11.41 13.78 -10.19
N ALA A 23 -10.28 14.26 -10.71
CA ALA A 23 -9.61 13.53 -11.78
C ALA A 23 -9.38 12.09 -11.32
N ALA A 24 -9.76 11.12 -12.17
CA ALA A 24 -9.59 9.72 -11.85
C ALA A 24 -8.11 9.44 -11.59
N LYS A 25 -7.81 8.84 -10.45
CA LYS A 25 -6.46 8.36 -10.14
C LYS A 25 -6.12 7.23 -11.11
N THR A 26 -4.91 7.24 -11.64
CA THR A 26 -4.44 6.21 -12.58
C THR A 26 -3.24 5.51 -11.97
N PRO A 27 -3.18 4.17 -11.98
CA PRO A 27 -2.00 3.44 -11.53
C PRO A 27 -0.74 3.95 -12.22
N PRO A 28 0.37 4.13 -11.50
CA PRO A 28 1.61 4.58 -12.10
C PRO A 28 2.19 3.51 -13.04
N THR A 29 2.92 3.95 -14.06
CA THR A 29 3.74 3.02 -14.84
C THR A 29 5.07 2.80 -14.12
N ARG A 30 5.33 1.56 -13.69
CA ARG A 30 6.62 1.15 -13.13
C ARG A 30 7.39 0.30 -14.13
N PRO A 31 8.75 0.37 -14.16
CA PRO A 31 9.51 -0.48 -15.06
C PRO A 31 9.37 -1.94 -14.65
N ALA A 32 8.90 -2.78 -15.58
CA ALA A 32 8.69 -4.21 -15.33
C ALA A 32 10.00 -4.98 -15.10
N ASP A 33 11.09 -4.51 -15.71
CA ASP A 33 12.38 -5.20 -15.71
C ASP A 33 13.45 -4.43 -14.92
N PHE A 34 13.04 -3.66 -13.90
CA PHE A 34 14.01 -2.95 -13.08
C PHE A 34 14.86 -3.94 -12.28
N THR A 35 16.17 -3.82 -12.43
CA THR A 35 17.15 -4.63 -11.67
C THR A 35 18.04 -3.72 -10.84
N SER A 36 18.38 -4.16 -9.64
CA SER A 36 19.23 -3.44 -8.72
C SER A 36 20.09 -4.42 -7.92
N THR A 37 21.14 -3.94 -7.29
CA THR A 37 21.90 -4.70 -6.30
C THR A 37 21.22 -4.74 -4.92
N GLU A 38 20.19 -3.93 -4.72
CA GLU A 38 19.39 -3.92 -3.49
C GLU A 38 18.58 -5.23 -3.37
N ARG A 39 18.64 -5.87 -2.19
CA ARG A 39 18.03 -7.19 -1.97
C ARG A 39 16.53 -7.25 -2.24
N GLN A 40 15.82 -6.13 -2.09
CA GLN A 40 14.37 -6.05 -2.27
C GLN A 40 13.94 -6.22 -3.74
N PHE A 41 14.86 -6.14 -4.70
CA PHE A 41 14.61 -6.37 -6.13
C PHE A 41 15.07 -7.75 -6.62
N ASN A 42 15.59 -8.58 -5.71
CA ASN A 42 15.92 -9.96 -6.05
C ASN A 42 14.67 -10.82 -6.12
N THR A 43 14.65 -11.77 -7.05
CA THR A 43 13.67 -12.86 -6.99
C THR A 43 13.88 -13.64 -5.69
N PRO A 44 12.82 -13.98 -4.95
CA PRO A 44 12.98 -14.82 -3.76
C PRO A 44 13.74 -16.11 -4.05
N ALA A 45 14.55 -16.56 -3.10
CA ALA A 45 15.25 -17.83 -3.17
C ALA A 45 14.37 -18.98 -2.66
N ASP A 46 14.64 -20.20 -3.12
CA ASP A 46 13.96 -21.40 -2.62
C ASP A 46 14.10 -21.51 -1.09
N GLY A 47 12.96 -21.61 -0.42
CA GLY A 47 12.89 -21.65 1.05
C GLY A 47 12.65 -20.29 1.73
N ASP A 48 12.72 -19.16 1.00
CA ASP A 48 12.34 -17.87 1.57
C ASP A 48 10.88 -17.89 2.02
N THR A 49 10.62 -17.27 3.17
CA THR A 49 9.24 -17.10 3.64
C THR A 49 8.53 -16.07 2.80
N ILE A 50 7.36 -16.43 2.28
CA ILE A 50 6.51 -15.54 1.49
C ILE A 50 5.11 -15.45 2.09
N ALA A 51 4.49 -14.30 1.89
CA ALA A 51 3.08 -14.04 2.18
C ALA A 51 2.32 -13.86 0.86
N ILE A 52 1.19 -14.55 0.73
CA ILE A 52 0.26 -14.44 -0.39
C ILE A 52 -1.01 -13.81 0.14
N PHE A 53 -1.31 -12.61 -0.32
CA PHE A 53 -2.55 -11.89 -0.02
C PHE A 53 -3.55 -12.16 -1.14
N ASP A 54 -4.60 -12.90 -0.85
CA ASP A 54 -5.77 -12.99 -1.73
C ASP A 54 -6.70 -11.83 -1.42
N THR A 55 -6.95 -10.97 -2.39
CA THR A 55 -7.78 -9.77 -2.20
C THR A 55 -8.89 -9.68 -3.23
N SER A 56 -9.88 -8.83 -2.94
CA SER A 56 -10.97 -8.56 -3.89
C SER A 56 -10.52 -7.93 -5.21
N LEU A 57 -9.29 -7.39 -5.29
CA LEU A 57 -8.73 -6.80 -6.50
C LEU A 57 -7.68 -7.69 -7.19
N GLY A 58 -7.31 -8.82 -6.59
CA GLY A 58 -6.31 -9.74 -7.11
C GLY A 58 -5.32 -10.20 -6.04
N GLU A 59 -4.37 -11.01 -6.47
CA GLU A 59 -3.36 -11.59 -5.60
C GLU A 59 -2.11 -10.71 -5.52
N VAL A 60 -1.56 -10.56 -4.31
CA VAL A 60 -0.28 -9.88 -4.06
C VAL A 60 0.64 -10.84 -3.32
N ARG A 61 1.88 -10.99 -3.79
CA ARG A 61 2.89 -11.84 -3.15
C ARG A 61 4.08 -11.02 -2.67
N ALA A 62 4.45 -11.20 -1.43
CA ALA A 62 5.58 -10.52 -0.80
C ALA A 62 6.55 -11.52 -0.17
N VAL A 63 7.85 -11.30 -0.38
CA VAL A 63 8.89 -11.96 0.39
C VAL A 63 9.02 -11.27 1.74
N LEU A 64 9.25 -12.05 2.81
CA LEU A 64 9.44 -11.55 4.17
C LEU A 64 10.91 -11.65 4.58
N TYR A 65 11.36 -10.71 5.42
CA TYR A 65 12.76 -10.59 5.85
C TYR A 65 12.92 -10.80 7.36
N PRO A 66 12.81 -12.05 7.87
CA PRO A 66 12.91 -12.34 9.30
C PRO A 66 14.29 -12.06 9.90
N ASP A 67 15.33 -11.97 9.09
CA ASP A 67 16.68 -11.60 9.48
C ASP A 67 16.83 -10.10 9.78
N ALA A 68 16.04 -9.25 9.10
CA ALA A 68 16.09 -7.80 9.25
C ALA A 68 15.02 -7.24 10.21
N ALA A 69 13.84 -7.89 10.28
CA ALA A 69 12.72 -7.48 11.12
C ALA A 69 12.05 -8.70 11.79
N PRO A 70 12.76 -9.40 12.71
CA PRO A 70 12.30 -10.66 13.28
C PRO A 70 10.98 -10.56 14.03
N MET A 71 10.75 -9.51 14.83
CA MET A 71 9.50 -9.38 15.60
C MET A 71 8.31 -9.04 14.72
N ALA A 72 8.49 -8.14 13.76
CA ALA A 72 7.45 -7.78 12.79
C ALA A 72 7.02 -9.00 11.95
N VAL A 73 8.00 -9.75 11.40
CA VAL A 73 7.72 -10.97 10.64
C VAL A 73 7.07 -12.03 11.52
N TYR A 74 7.58 -12.27 12.73
CA TYR A 74 7.03 -13.28 13.63
C TYR A 74 5.59 -12.97 14.04
N ASN A 75 5.29 -11.70 14.34
CA ASN A 75 3.94 -11.24 14.64
C ASN A 75 3.01 -11.41 13.42
N PHE A 76 3.44 -10.91 12.26
CA PHE A 76 2.65 -10.99 11.03
C PHE A 76 2.34 -12.42 10.63
N VAL A 77 3.34 -13.31 10.63
CA VAL A 77 3.20 -14.73 10.31
C VAL A 77 2.26 -15.43 11.30
N GLY A 78 2.40 -15.16 12.60
CA GLY A 78 1.55 -15.75 13.63
C GLY A 78 0.09 -15.34 13.48
N LEU A 79 -0.17 -14.06 13.23
CA LEU A 79 -1.51 -13.53 12.98
C LEU A 79 -2.11 -14.08 11.68
N ALA A 80 -1.34 -14.12 10.59
CA ALA A 80 -1.80 -14.68 9.31
C ALA A 80 -2.20 -16.16 9.46
N ARG A 81 -1.35 -16.95 10.11
CA ARG A 81 -1.65 -18.39 10.36
C ARG A 81 -2.86 -18.61 11.27
N SER A 82 -3.21 -17.65 12.09
CA SER A 82 -4.43 -17.72 12.92
C SER A 82 -5.69 -17.27 12.18
N GLY A 83 -5.60 -16.85 10.93
CA GLY A 83 -6.71 -16.27 10.16
C GLY A 83 -7.09 -14.85 10.58
N TYR A 84 -6.23 -14.14 11.33
CA TYR A 84 -6.54 -12.80 11.84
C TYR A 84 -6.86 -11.80 10.71
N TYR A 85 -6.20 -11.93 9.56
CA TYR A 85 -6.38 -11.05 8.41
C TYR A 85 -7.54 -11.44 7.49
N ASP A 86 -8.14 -12.60 7.69
CA ASP A 86 -9.18 -13.12 6.81
C ASP A 86 -10.44 -12.25 6.89
N ASN A 87 -10.94 -11.84 5.73
CA ASN A 87 -12.09 -10.96 5.58
C ASN A 87 -11.92 -9.56 6.23
N THR A 88 -10.69 -9.13 6.47
CA THR A 88 -10.40 -7.75 6.87
C THR A 88 -10.34 -6.82 5.67
N THR A 89 -10.23 -5.52 5.90
CA THR A 89 -10.25 -4.52 4.82
C THR A 89 -8.96 -3.68 4.77
N ILE A 90 -8.65 -3.20 3.57
CA ILE A 90 -7.77 -2.04 3.42
C ILE A 90 -8.59 -0.83 3.84
N TRP A 91 -8.25 -0.24 4.97
CA TRP A 91 -9.01 0.86 5.56
C TRP A 91 -8.49 2.25 5.16
N ARG A 92 -7.26 2.34 4.62
CA ARG A 92 -6.65 3.56 4.09
C ARG A 92 -6.06 3.31 2.71
N SER A 93 -6.37 4.18 1.77
CA SER A 93 -5.91 4.15 0.40
C SER A 93 -5.48 5.55 -0.01
N GLU A 94 -4.18 5.87 0.12
CA GLU A 94 -3.63 7.18 -0.17
C GLU A 94 -2.74 7.10 -1.40
N TYR A 95 -3.24 7.68 -2.51
CA TYR A 95 -2.54 7.68 -3.77
C TYR A 95 -1.18 8.37 -3.68
N GLY A 96 -0.14 7.70 -4.15
CA GLY A 96 1.23 8.22 -4.12
C GLY A 96 1.91 8.17 -2.74
N PHE A 97 1.29 7.47 -1.78
CA PHE A 97 1.87 7.26 -0.46
C PHE A 97 1.81 5.78 -0.04
N ALA A 98 0.64 5.29 0.39
CA ALA A 98 0.51 3.93 0.91
C ALA A 98 -0.94 3.42 0.87
N VAL A 99 -1.09 2.10 0.85
CA VAL A 99 -2.34 1.40 1.19
C VAL A 99 -2.15 0.61 2.47
N GLN A 100 -3.06 0.75 3.43
CA GLN A 100 -2.91 0.24 4.79
C GLN A 100 -4.08 -0.63 5.20
N GLY A 101 -3.76 -1.77 5.80
CA GLY A 101 -4.69 -2.76 6.32
C GLY A 101 -4.25 -3.33 7.66
N GLY A 102 -4.77 -4.52 8.02
CA GLY A 102 -4.38 -5.25 9.23
C GLY A 102 -5.08 -4.81 10.51
N ASP A 103 -6.11 -3.96 10.40
CA ASP A 103 -7.03 -3.67 11.48
C ASP A 103 -8.32 -4.48 11.27
N ALA A 104 -8.58 -5.47 12.12
CA ALA A 104 -9.78 -6.30 12.03
C ALA A 104 -11.09 -5.50 12.22
N THR A 105 -11.02 -4.29 12.83
CA THR A 105 -12.18 -3.40 12.97
C THR A 105 -12.42 -2.54 11.74
N GLY A 106 -11.44 -2.42 10.84
CA GLY A 106 -11.48 -1.56 9.64
C GLY A 106 -11.54 -0.06 9.94
N THR A 107 -11.28 0.36 11.19
CA THR A 107 -11.37 1.75 11.62
C THR A 107 -10.05 2.51 11.55
N GLY A 108 -8.93 1.79 11.54
CA GLY A 108 -7.58 2.32 11.65
C GLY A 108 -7.10 2.51 13.09
N THR A 109 -7.97 2.26 14.07
CA THR A 109 -7.64 2.41 15.50
C THR A 109 -7.48 1.09 16.23
N GLY A 110 -7.82 -0.03 15.58
CA GLY A 110 -7.66 -1.38 16.09
C GLY A 110 -6.25 -1.93 15.84
N GLY A 111 -6.07 -3.17 16.20
CA GLY A 111 -4.83 -3.91 16.01
C GLY A 111 -4.64 -4.94 17.11
N SER A 112 -3.77 -5.91 16.83
CA SER A 112 -3.46 -6.99 17.78
C SER A 112 -2.01 -7.41 17.62
N THR A 113 -1.50 -8.17 18.58
CA THR A 113 -0.25 -8.89 18.44
C THR A 113 -0.39 -10.30 18.99
N ILE A 114 0.49 -11.19 18.58
CA ILE A 114 0.56 -12.54 19.15
C ILE A 114 1.00 -12.55 20.63
N TRP A 115 1.42 -11.40 21.16
CA TRP A 115 1.85 -11.20 22.54
C TRP A 115 0.77 -10.51 23.39
N SER A 116 -0.49 -10.95 23.28
CA SER A 116 -1.62 -10.41 24.06
C SER A 116 -1.79 -8.89 23.91
N ASN A 117 -1.69 -8.42 22.68
CA ASN A 117 -1.80 -7.00 22.28
C ASN A 117 -0.65 -6.10 22.81
N ASN A 118 0.43 -6.66 23.34
CA ASN A 118 1.60 -5.86 23.62
C ASN A 118 2.30 -5.50 22.30
N PRO A 119 2.54 -4.21 22.01
CA PRO A 119 3.23 -3.79 20.80
C PRO A 119 4.70 -4.21 20.84
N TYR A 120 5.28 -4.36 19.65
CA TYR A 120 6.71 -4.61 19.50
C TYR A 120 7.45 -3.34 19.05
N PRO A 121 8.74 -3.19 19.42
CA PRO A 121 9.52 -2.01 19.07
C PRO A 121 9.76 -1.93 17.56
N PRO A 122 10.03 -0.73 17.00
CA PRO A 122 10.49 -0.58 15.62
C PRO A 122 11.77 -1.38 15.36
N GLU A 123 11.85 -1.99 14.18
CA GLU A 123 13.01 -2.75 13.70
C GLU A 123 13.49 -2.13 12.38
N ALA A 124 13.99 -0.88 12.46
CA ALA A 124 14.53 -0.20 11.29
C ALA A 124 15.85 -0.85 10.87
N SER A 125 15.95 -1.24 9.61
CA SER A 125 17.13 -1.87 9.04
C SER A 125 17.77 -0.97 7.98
N ALA A 126 19.10 -0.86 8.03
CA ALA A 126 19.83 -0.14 6.98
C ALA A 126 19.77 -0.83 5.61
N ASP A 127 19.51 -2.15 5.60
CA ASP A 127 19.49 -2.99 4.40
C ASP A 127 18.13 -3.01 3.69
N LEU A 128 17.10 -2.43 4.31
CA LEU A 128 15.76 -2.34 3.76
C LEU A 128 15.31 -0.89 3.65
N LYS A 129 14.68 -0.58 2.54
CA LYS A 129 14.25 0.77 2.19
C LYS A 129 12.76 0.80 1.88
N HIS A 130 12.14 1.97 2.05
CA HIS A 130 10.73 2.18 1.71
C HIS A 130 10.54 2.39 0.21
N TYR A 131 11.05 1.47 -0.62
CA TYR A 131 10.75 1.44 -2.05
C TYR A 131 9.26 1.15 -2.27
N ALA A 132 8.72 1.52 -3.43
CA ALA A 132 7.38 1.07 -3.79
C ALA A 132 7.29 -0.46 -3.73
N GLY A 133 6.19 -0.96 -3.17
CA GLY A 133 6.00 -2.37 -2.89
C GLY A 133 6.63 -2.85 -1.58
N ALA A 134 7.35 -2.00 -0.83
CA ALA A 134 7.77 -2.37 0.52
C ALA A 134 6.56 -2.65 1.39
N LEU A 135 6.61 -3.77 2.14
CA LEU A 135 5.62 -4.15 3.15
C LEU A 135 6.17 -3.75 4.52
N CYS A 136 5.47 -2.82 5.17
CA CYS A 136 5.95 -2.12 6.34
C CYS A 136 4.98 -2.30 7.52
N ALA A 137 5.50 -2.33 8.74
CA ALA A 137 4.69 -2.26 9.95
C ALA A 137 4.16 -0.83 10.13
N ALA A 138 2.85 -0.69 10.35
CA ALA A 138 2.27 0.60 10.68
C ALA A 138 2.34 0.82 12.19
N PHE A 139 2.83 2.01 12.57
CA PHE A 139 2.82 2.46 13.95
C PHE A 139 1.62 3.38 14.15
N ALA A 140 0.87 3.18 15.24
CA ALA A 140 -0.25 4.05 15.55
C ALA A 140 0.25 5.48 15.77
N ALA A 141 -0.18 6.41 14.93
CA ALA A 141 0.08 7.83 15.13
C ALA A 141 -0.85 8.34 16.24
N GLY A 142 -0.28 8.85 17.34
CA GLY A 142 -1.01 9.66 18.31
C GLY A 142 -1.52 8.96 19.56
N GLY A 143 -0.84 7.93 20.06
CA GLY A 143 -1.12 7.31 21.36
C GLY A 143 0.15 7.03 22.16
N ASP A 144 0.00 6.65 23.44
CA ASP A 144 1.12 6.18 24.28
C ASP A 144 1.74 4.86 23.79
N VAL A 145 1.26 4.32 22.66
CA VAL A 145 1.68 3.05 22.08
C VAL A 145 2.66 3.31 20.94
N THR A 146 3.93 3.38 21.28
CA THR A 146 5.04 3.51 20.32
C THR A 146 5.51 2.12 19.90
N GLY A 147 4.75 1.44 19.04
CA GLY A 147 5.17 0.12 18.60
C GLY A 147 4.27 -0.47 17.51
N GLY A 148 4.80 -1.48 16.83
CA GLY A 148 4.07 -2.22 15.80
C GLY A 148 3.00 -3.13 16.40
N ASN A 149 1.94 -3.33 15.63
CA ASN A 149 0.87 -4.27 15.94
C ASN A 149 0.53 -5.10 14.69
N SER A 150 -0.75 -5.45 14.47
CA SER A 150 -1.18 -6.16 13.26
C SER A 150 -1.26 -5.30 12.01
N GLN A 151 -1.29 -3.97 12.15
CA GLN A 151 -1.45 -3.09 11.00
C GLN A 151 -0.17 -3.04 10.17
N PHE A 152 -0.35 -3.07 8.87
CA PHE A 152 0.72 -2.98 7.88
C PHE A 152 0.32 -2.05 6.74
N TYR A 153 1.31 -1.58 5.98
CA TYR A 153 1.06 -0.86 4.75
C TYR A 153 2.00 -1.30 3.63
N PHE A 154 1.50 -1.21 2.39
CA PHE A 154 2.31 -1.28 1.19
C PHE A 154 2.63 0.13 0.71
N VAL A 155 3.89 0.40 0.40
CA VAL A 155 4.31 1.68 -0.18
C VAL A 155 3.85 1.78 -1.63
N THR A 156 3.14 2.86 -1.97
CA THR A 156 2.63 3.13 -3.32
C THR A 156 3.15 4.44 -3.91
N ALA A 157 4.20 5.03 -3.30
CA ALA A 157 4.79 6.27 -3.76
C ALA A 157 5.21 6.20 -5.23
N LEU A 158 5.03 7.32 -5.92
CA LEU A 158 5.23 7.40 -7.36
C LEU A 158 6.72 7.51 -7.74
N PRO A 159 7.13 7.03 -8.92
CA PRO A 159 8.52 7.17 -9.39
C PRO A 159 9.03 8.61 -9.44
N ASP A 160 8.15 9.58 -9.75
CA ASP A 160 8.51 10.99 -9.83
C ASP A 160 8.78 11.64 -8.46
N SER A 161 8.42 10.97 -7.36
CA SER A 161 8.67 11.47 -5.99
C SER A 161 10.16 11.70 -5.69
N VAL A 162 11.07 11.02 -6.39
CA VAL A 162 12.53 11.09 -6.22
C VAL A 162 13.28 11.38 -7.54
N SER A 163 12.59 11.73 -8.60
CA SER A 163 13.20 11.89 -9.93
C SER A 163 13.98 13.20 -10.13
N SER A 164 13.72 14.25 -9.31
CA SER A 164 14.40 15.52 -9.45
C SER A 164 15.87 15.47 -9.01
N SER A 165 16.74 16.22 -9.71
CA SER A 165 18.15 16.32 -9.39
C SER A 165 18.42 16.81 -7.96
N ASP A 166 17.61 17.73 -7.47
CA ASP A 166 17.77 18.29 -6.12
C ASP A 166 17.45 17.23 -5.06
N ARG A 167 16.40 16.43 -5.28
CA ARG A 167 16.04 15.33 -4.37
C ARG A 167 17.09 14.23 -4.38
N GLN A 168 17.65 13.89 -5.53
CA GLN A 168 18.74 12.93 -5.64
C GLN A 168 20.03 13.43 -4.96
N ALA A 169 20.36 14.72 -5.11
CA ALA A 169 21.49 15.33 -4.42
C ALA A 169 21.28 15.33 -2.88
N GLU A 170 20.07 15.56 -2.40
CA GLU A 170 19.73 15.43 -0.97
C GLU A 170 19.96 13.99 -0.47
N LEU A 171 19.51 12.98 -1.21
CA LEU A 171 19.73 11.58 -0.85
C LEU A 171 21.22 11.24 -0.83
N THR A 172 21.99 11.70 -1.80
CA THR A 172 23.46 11.55 -1.81
C THR A 172 24.09 12.16 -0.57
N ALA A 173 23.68 13.39 -0.19
CA ALA A 173 24.16 14.06 1.02
C ALA A 173 23.80 13.32 2.31
N ASN A 174 22.68 12.58 2.30
CA ASN A 174 22.22 11.72 3.41
C ASN A 174 22.83 10.32 3.38
N GLY A 175 23.80 10.04 2.50
CA GLY A 175 24.57 8.80 2.47
C GLY A 175 23.93 7.64 1.70
N TYR A 176 22.91 7.91 0.88
CA TYR A 176 22.36 6.90 -0.02
C TYR A 176 23.33 6.57 -1.14
N THR A 177 23.44 5.31 -1.51
CA THR A 177 24.23 4.85 -2.65
C THR A 177 23.57 5.21 -3.97
N ASP A 178 24.36 5.24 -5.06
CA ASP A 178 23.83 5.46 -6.41
C ASP A 178 22.77 4.39 -6.78
N ALA A 179 22.96 3.15 -6.34
CA ALA A 179 22.00 2.06 -6.57
C ALA A 179 20.67 2.31 -5.86
N GLN A 180 20.70 2.81 -4.63
CA GLN A 180 19.49 3.15 -3.85
C GLN A 180 18.77 4.35 -4.49
N ILE A 181 19.50 5.38 -4.88
CA ILE A 181 18.93 6.56 -5.55
C ILE A 181 18.30 6.17 -6.88
N ALA A 182 18.99 5.33 -7.67
CA ALA A 182 18.45 4.83 -8.93
C ALA A 182 17.20 4.00 -8.74
N ALA A 183 17.14 3.17 -7.68
CA ALA A 183 15.97 2.39 -7.33
C ALA A 183 14.77 3.30 -6.98
N TYR A 184 14.96 4.27 -6.09
CA TYR A 184 13.92 5.24 -5.76
C TYR A 184 13.42 6.01 -6.98
N ALA A 185 14.32 6.45 -7.86
CA ALA A 185 13.95 7.16 -9.07
C ALA A 185 13.17 6.29 -10.07
N ALA A 186 13.48 4.98 -10.12
CA ALA A 186 12.83 4.05 -11.04
C ALA A 186 11.45 3.60 -10.57
N VAL A 187 11.34 3.17 -9.30
CA VAL A 187 10.11 2.56 -8.80
C VAL A 187 9.31 3.47 -7.87
N GLY A 188 9.90 4.55 -7.36
CA GLY A 188 9.31 5.39 -6.32
C GLY A 188 9.60 4.90 -4.91
N GLY A 189 9.16 5.65 -3.91
CA GLY A 189 9.32 5.28 -2.52
C GLY A 189 9.31 6.47 -1.58
N LEU A 190 9.53 6.20 -0.29
CA LEU A 190 9.41 7.13 0.83
C LEU A 190 10.72 7.19 1.64
N PRO A 191 11.82 7.73 1.08
CA PRO A 191 13.14 7.68 1.74
C PRO A 191 13.18 8.39 3.10
N TYR A 192 12.25 9.28 3.39
CA TYR A 192 12.17 9.96 4.69
C TYR A 192 11.68 9.06 5.83
N LEU A 193 11.14 7.86 5.53
CA LEU A 193 10.77 6.84 6.51
C LEU A 193 11.90 5.84 6.77
N ASP A 194 12.97 5.87 5.96
CA ASP A 194 14.09 4.96 6.13
C ASP A 194 14.79 5.18 7.48
N ASN A 195 15.26 4.09 8.08
CA ASN A 195 15.92 4.05 9.39
C ASN A 195 15.02 4.47 10.57
N THR A 196 13.73 4.71 10.36
CA THR A 196 12.75 5.01 11.43
C THR A 196 11.65 3.96 11.49
N ASP A 197 11.05 3.64 10.37
CA ASP A 197 9.95 2.70 10.28
C ASP A 197 10.47 1.29 9.90
N THR A 198 9.67 0.29 10.21
CA THR A 198 10.02 -1.12 9.98
C THR A 198 9.54 -1.58 8.61
N VAL A 199 10.48 -1.83 7.71
CA VAL A 199 10.24 -2.63 6.50
C VAL A 199 10.48 -4.10 6.84
N PHE A 200 9.49 -4.98 6.62
CA PHE A 200 9.62 -6.40 6.94
C PHE A 200 9.37 -7.35 5.76
N GLY A 201 9.02 -6.77 4.58
CA GLY A 201 8.82 -7.53 3.35
C GLY A 201 8.88 -6.65 2.11
N GLN A 202 8.79 -7.29 0.94
CA GLN A 202 8.75 -6.63 -0.36
C GLN A 202 7.84 -7.40 -1.32
N VAL A 203 6.95 -6.69 -2.00
CA VAL A 203 6.14 -7.25 -3.09
C VAL A 203 7.06 -7.61 -4.25
N TYR A 204 7.00 -8.86 -4.68
CA TYR A 204 7.70 -9.36 -5.87
C TYR A 204 6.74 -9.73 -7.01
N GLN A 205 5.43 -9.86 -6.72
CA GLN A 205 4.37 -10.11 -7.70
C GLN A 205 3.07 -9.43 -7.26
N GLY A 206 2.30 -8.87 -8.22
CA GLY A 206 1.04 -8.19 -7.95
C GLY A 206 1.20 -6.71 -7.54
N MET A 207 2.29 -6.04 -7.93
CA MET A 207 2.46 -4.62 -7.68
C MET A 207 1.40 -3.76 -8.39
N ASP A 208 0.92 -4.20 -9.54
CA ASP A 208 -0.20 -3.61 -10.27
C ASP A 208 -1.51 -3.66 -9.47
N VAL A 209 -1.74 -4.74 -8.72
CA VAL A 209 -2.88 -4.85 -7.79
C VAL A 209 -2.72 -3.86 -6.62
N VAL A 210 -1.52 -3.74 -6.04
CA VAL A 210 -1.24 -2.74 -4.98
C VAL A 210 -1.44 -1.31 -5.49
N ASP A 211 -0.96 -1.00 -6.69
CA ASP A 211 -1.17 0.31 -7.31
C ASP A 211 -2.65 0.57 -7.62
N ALA A 212 -3.41 -0.46 -8.03
CA ALA A 212 -4.86 -0.35 -8.21
C ALA A 212 -5.58 -0.07 -6.88
N MET A 213 -5.16 -0.70 -5.77
CA MET A 213 -5.69 -0.38 -4.44
C MET A 213 -5.52 1.08 -4.08
N ALA A 214 -4.39 1.72 -4.45
CA ALA A 214 -4.14 3.12 -4.18
C ALA A 214 -5.01 4.09 -5.02
N CYS A 215 -5.61 3.59 -6.10
CA CYS A 215 -6.39 4.39 -7.05
C CYS A 215 -7.89 4.39 -6.79
N VAL A 216 -8.39 3.65 -5.79
CA VAL A 216 -9.82 3.56 -5.50
C VAL A 216 -10.41 4.90 -5.05
N ASP A 217 -11.72 5.03 -5.21
CA ASP A 217 -12.47 6.20 -4.72
C ASP A 217 -12.49 6.21 -3.19
N THR A 218 -12.30 7.39 -2.62
CA THR A 218 -12.20 7.60 -1.17
C THR A 218 -13.27 8.58 -0.68
N VAL A 219 -13.66 8.40 0.57
CA VAL A 219 -14.64 9.26 1.25
C VAL A 219 -14.03 10.66 1.46
N LYS A 220 -14.82 11.69 1.23
CA LYS A 220 -14.49 13.07 1.57
C LYS A 220 -15.16 13.45 2.88
N ASP A 221 -14.49 14.28 3.69
CA ASP A 221 -15.10 14.91 4.85
C ASP A 221 -16.06 16.07 4.45
N ASP A 222 -16.69 16.70 5.45
CA ASP A 222 -17.65 17.78 5.23
C ASP A 222 -17.01 19.03 4.58
N ASP A 223 -15.69 19.20 4.71
CA ASP A 223 -14.91 20.27 4.09
C ASP A 223 -14.40 19.91 2.69
N GLY A 224 -14.65 18.67 2.23
CA GLY A 224 -14.23 18.16 0.93
C GLY A 224 -12.81 17.60 0.90
N ASN A 225 -12.13 17.47 2.05
CA ASN A 225 -10.81 16.86 2.12
C ASN A 225 -10.90 15.34 2.02
N ASP A 226 -9.84 14.73 1.50
CA ASP A 226 -9.74 13.27 1.43
C ASP A 226 -9.53 12.68 2.82
N THR A 227 -10.36 11.71 3.19
CA THR A 227 -10.15 10.91 4.40
C THR A 227 -9.25 9.71 4.16
N TYR A 228 -8.91 9.45 2.89
CA TYR A 228 -8.19 8.28 2.40
C TYR A 228 -8.88 6.94 2.72
N ARG A 229 -10.07 6.96 3.25
CA ARG A 229 -10.88 5.76 3.48
C ARG A 229 -11.59 5.38 2.18
N PRO A 230 -11.45 4.14 1.67
CA PRO A 230 -12.22 3.68 0.52
C PRO A 230 -13.73 3.88 0.76
N THR A 231 -14.46 4.25 -0.31
CA THR A 231 -15.94 4.27 -0.25
C THR A 231 -16.47 2.84 -0.10
N GLU A 232 -17.75 2.70 0.25
CA GLU A 232 -18.38 1.38 0.39
C GLU A 232 -18.35 0.60 -0.93
N GLU A 233 -18.58 1.27 -2.05
CA GLU A 233 -18.55 0.68 -3.39
C GLU A 233 -17.12 0.31 -3.85
N ALA A 234 -16.12 0.97 -3.29
CA ALA A 234 -14.72 0.77 -3.60
C ALA A 234 -13.96 0.01 -2.49
N ALA A 235 -14.70 -0.62 -1.55
CA ALA A 235 -14.11 -1.35 -0.45
C ALA A 235 -13.22 -2.51 -0.95
N ILE A 236 -12.05 -2.62 -0.34
CA ILE A 236 -11.06 -3.65 -0.68
C ILE A 236 -11.02 -4.64 0.48
N THR A 237 -11.33 -5.91 0.17
CA THR A 237 -11.28 -6.99 1.15
C THR A 237 -10.01 -7.81 0.96
N ILE A 238 -9.36 -8.14 2.07
CA ILE A 238 -8.33 -9.18 2.16
C ILE A 238 -9.09 -10.48 2.47
N ASN A 239 -9.27 -11.33 1.46
CA ASN A 239 -9.98 -12.60 1.62
C ASN A 239 -9.21 -13.54 2.55
N SER A 240 -7.89 -13.61 2.37
CA SER A 240 -6.98 -14.38 3.23
C SER A 240 -5.52 -13.92 3.08
N VAL A 241 -4.69 -14.29 4.06
CA VAL A 241 -3.23 -14.19 3.97
C VAL A 241 -2.60 -15.55 4.24
N THR A 242 -2.02 -16.14 3.22
CA THR A 242 -1.35 -17.45 3.31
C THR A 242 0.16 -17.27 3.47
N ILE A 243 0.74 -17.95 4.46
CA ILE A 243 2.20 -17.98 4.67
C ILE A 243 2.74 -19.34 4.18
N THR A 244 3.69 -19.28 3.26
CA THR A 244 4.36 -20.47 2.72
C THR A 244 5.83 -20.18 2.44
N THR A 245 6.54 -21.09 1.82
CA THR A 245 7.91 -20.91 1.34
C THR A 245 7.91 -20.77 -0.19
N TYR A 246 8.78 -19.89 -0.68
CA TYR A 246 8.99 -19.79 -2.13
C TYR A 246 9.64 -21.06 -2.67
N SER A 247 9.21 -21.48 -3.86
CA SER A 247 9.80 -22.60 -4.60
C SER A 247 9.84 -22.26 -6.08
N SER A 248 11.05 -22.20 -6.65
CA SER A 248 11.24 -22.00 -8.08
C SER A 248 10.75 -23.17 -8.93
N ALA A 249 10.68 -24.38 -8.33
CA ALA A 249 10.21 -25.60 -9.00
C ALA A 249 8.68 -25.61 -9.19
N GLU A 250 7.92 -24.91 -8.35
CA GLU A 250 6.47 -24.77 -8.47
C GLU A 250 6.05 -23.70 -9.50
N GLY A 251 7.05 -23.18 -10.24
CA GLY A 251 6.87 -22.17 -11.28
C GLY A 251 6.18 -20.95 -10.70
N ASN A 252 6.86 -20.04 -10.05
CA ASN A 252 6.41 -18.73 -9.55
C ASN A 252 4.91 -18.54 -9.24
N GLY A 253 4.11 -19.63 -9.10
CA GLY A 253 2.66 -19.60 -9.01
C GLY A 253 1.95 -18.90 -10.19
N LEU A 254 2.60 -18.82 -11.32
CA LEU A 254 1.99 -18.50 -12.59
C LEU A 254 1.26 -19.74 -13.10
N ASP A 255 0.27 -20.21 -12.35
CA ASP A 255 -0.80 -20.97 -12.97
C ASP A 255 -1.49 -20.00 -13.93
N THR A 256 -1.09 -20.10 -15.18
CA THR A 256 -1.88 -19.57 -16.28
C THR A 256 -3.27 -20.18 -16.17
N VAL A 257 -4.18 -19.44 -15.56
CA VAL A 257 -5.60 -19.74 -15.69
C VAL A 257 -5.90 -19.60 -17.17
N GLY A 258 -6.05 -20.76 -17.83
CA GLY A 258 -6.47 -20.85 -19.22
C GLY A 258 -7.94 -20.49 -19.39
#